data_ede1cbdf745f5fded3aa967e7b42bb18
#
_entry.id   ede1cbdf745f5fded3aa967e7b42bb18
#
_cell.length_a   1.000
_cell.length_b   1.000
_cell.length_c   1.000
_cell.angle_alpha   90.00
_cell.angle_beta   90.00
_cell.angle_gamma   90.00
#
_symmetry.space_group_name_H-M   'P 1'
#
loop_
_entity.id
_entity.type
_entity.pdbx_description
1 polymer ?
#
loop_
_entity_poly.entity_id
_entity_poly.type
_entity_poly.pdbx_seq_one_letter_code
_entity_poly.pdbx_strand_id
1 'polypeptide(L)'
;KPVWPDQILELTEVPFFPQEKYQCGPAALATVLTASGHASSPEALVGEVYVPARQGSLQAEMLAAVRRTGHLPLILAPDFSALVDAVRAGYPVLVLQNLGVSWWPQWHYAVVVGMDPARQQVVLRSGIEQRKLQSIRSFMHTWARSQHWAMVVAQPNVVPDWAEMKSWLMAAQALVDSGGADAGTEALEMASEHWPDQALPWLLLGNRRYQQGRWAAAADAFHRAQLRDPGSVAASNNLASVLIELGCPEQATEALDKAASVSATNSLTRVLEQTRDELRRARSAGAVPCRLSTPGS
;
A
#
# COMPACT_ATOMS: atom_id res chain seq x y z
N LYS A 1 5.99 -4.07 26.23
CA LYS A 1 6.33 -5.51 26.18
C LYS A 1 5.73 -6.07 24.90
N PRO A 2 6.41 -6.98 24.17
CA PRO A 2 5.83 -7.61 22.99
C PRO A 2 4.51 -8.32 23.35
N VAL A 3 3.49 -8.12 22.52
CA VAL A 3 2.23 -8.87 22.63
C VAL A 3 2.43 -10.19 21.89
N TRP A 4 2.37 -11.31 22.61
CA TRP A 4 2.55 -12.63 22.08
C TRP A 4 1.22 -13.25 21.65
N PRO A 5 1.23 -14.20 20.69
CA PRO A 5 0.06 -15.05 20.47
C PRO A 5 -0.14 -15.99 21.68
N ASP A 6 -1.38 -16.41 21.93
CA ASP A 6 -1.70 -17.30 23.07
C ASP A 6 -1.14 -18.72 22.89
N GLN A 7 -0.92 -19.12 21.65
CA GLN A 7 -0.42 -20.44 21.26
C GLN A 7 0.72 -20.33 20.26
N ILE A 8 1.42 -21.43 20.01
CA ILE A 8 2.42 -21.52 18.94
C ILE A 8 1.75 -21.19 17.62
N LEU A 9 2.34 -20.25 16.92
CA LEU A 9 1.93 -19.81 15.60
C LEU A 9 3.07 -20.12 14.63
N GLU A 10 2.83 -20.94 13.60
CA GLU A 10 3.84 -21.24 12.58
C GLU A 10 3.21 -21.53 11.22
N LEU A 11 3.65 -20.82 10.20
CA LEU A 11 3.29 -20.98 8.79
C LEU A 11 4.22 -22.04 8.17
N THR A 12 3.87 -23.32 8.33
CA THR A 12 4.71 -24.46 7.92
C THR A 12 4.88 -24.56 6.42
N GLU A 13 3.84 -24.20 5.65
CA GLU A 13 3.78 -24.29 4.19
C GLU A 13 4.56 -23.18 3.45
N VAL A 14 5.09 -22.19 4.18
CA VAL A 14 5.92 -21.13 3.57
C VAL A 14 7.20 -21.76 3.01
N PRO A 15 7.48 -21.57 1.70
CA PRO A 15 8.64 -22.16 1.07
C PRO A 15 9.94 -21.69 1.70
N PHE A 16 11.01 -22.44 1.43
CA PHE A 16 12.35 -22.08 1.86
C PHE A 16 13.31 -22.17 0.68
N PHE A 17 14.04 -21.09 0.47
CA PHE A 17 15.14 -21.03 -0.49
C PHE A 17 16.45 -20.84 0.29
N PRO A 18 17.33 -21.85 0.30
CA PRO A 18 18.65 -21.72 0.95
C PRO A 18 19.42 -20.56 0.33
N GLN A 19 20.11 -19.80 1.17
CA GLN A 19 20.82 -18.61 0.72
C GLN A 19 22.28 -18.93 0.42
N GLU A 20 22.75 -18.56 -0.76
CA GLU A 20 24.16 -18.43 -1.04
C GLU A 20 24.75 -17.16 -0.42
N LYS A 21 26.06 -17.04 -0.38
CA LYS A 21 26.75 -15.90 0.19
C LYS A 21 26.29 -14.58 -0.50
N TYR A 22 25.87 -13.61 0.29
CA TYR A 22 25.35 -12.29 -0.13
C TYR A 22 23.97 -12.28 -0.83
N GLN A 23 23.27 -13.40 -0.92
CA GLN A 23 21.96 -13.50 -1.60
C GLN A 23 20.75 -13.58 -0.63
N CYS A 24 20.91 -13.06 0.59
CA CYS A 24 19.79 -13.06 1.55
C CYS A 24 18.56 -12.28 1.07
N GLY A 25 18.73 -11.18 0.33
CA GLY A 25 17.63 -10.40 -0.25
C GLY A 25 16.82 -11.20 -1.27
N PRO A 26 17.41 -11.67 -2.37
CA PRO A 26 16.73 -12.47 -3.38
C PRO A 26 16.01 -13.71 -2.80
N ALA A 27 16.66 -14.46 -1.91
CA ALA A 27 16.08 -15.67 -1.33
C ALA A 27 14.88 -15.36 -0.39
N ALA A 28 15.02 -14.35 0.48
CA ALA A 28 13.93 -13.93 1.35
C ALA A 28 12.75 -13.34 0.56
N LEU A 29 13.03 -12.60 -0.52
CA LEU A 29 11.99 -12.07 -1.40
C LEU A 29 11.27 -13.17 -2.18
N ALA A 30 12.00 -14.14 -2.75
CA ALA A 30 11.41 -15.32 -3.41
C ALA A 30 10.48 -16.08 -2.45
N THR A 31 10.87 -16.22 -1.18
CA THR A 31 10.06 -16.86 -0.14
C THR A 31 8.70 -16.17 0.03
N VAL A 32 8.67 -14.85 0.22
CA VAL A 32 7.40 -14.14 0.45
C VAL A 32 6.57 -13.98 -0.82
N LEU A 33 7.18 -13.82 -2.00
CA LEU A 33 6.49 -13.79 -3.29
C LEU A 33 5.81 -15.15 -3.57
N THR A 34 6.53 -16.25 -3.39
CA THR A 34 5.96 -17.58 -3.61
C THR A 34 4.84 -17.88 -2.62
N ALA A 35 4.99 -17.47 -1.37
CA ALA A 35 3.94 -17.59 -0.37
C ALA A 35 2.69 -16.76 -0.69
N SER A 36 2.83 -15.63 -1.42
CA SER A 36 1.71 -14.81 -1.90
C SER A 36 1.05 -15.32 -3.18
N GLY A 37 1.50 -16.46 -3.72
CA GLY A 37 0.98 -17.06 -4.93
C GLY A 37 1.73 -16.69 -6.22
N HIS A 38 2.80 -15.86 -6.15
CA HIS A 38 3.64 -15.54 -7.30
C HIS A 38 4.88 -16.45 -7.34
N ALA A 39 4.89 -17.44 -8.21
CA ALA A 39 6.03 -18.33 -8.37
C ALA A 39 7.31 -17.53 -8.68
N SER A 40 8.30 -17.64 -7.83
CA SER A 40 9.56 -16.91 -7.95
C SER A 40 10.74 -17.75 -7.48
N SER A 41 11.95 -17.41 -7.93
CA SER A 41 13.18 -18.02 -7.46
C SER A 41 14.22 -16.96 -7.12
N PRO A 42 15.19 -17.27 -6.22
CA PRO A 42 16.28 -16.36 -5.92
C PRO A 42 17.07 -15.92 -7.17
N GLU A 43 17.34 -16.86 -8.11
CA GLU A 43 18.11 -16.61 -9.32
C GLU A 43 17.43 -15.58 -10.23
N ALA A 44 16.09 -15.66 -10.36
CA ALA A 44 15.31 -14.69 -11.13
C ALA A 44 15.39 -13.29 -10.54
N LEU A 45 15.49 -13.19 -9.20
CA LEU A 45 15.48 -11.92 -8.49
C LEU A 45 16.87 -11.29 -8.29
N VAL A 46 17.97 -12.04 -8.45
CA VAL A 46 19.33 -11.49 -8.27
C VAL A 46 19.54 -10.25 -9.13
N GLY A 47 19.20 -10.31 -10.43
CA GLY A 47 19.36 -9.17 -11.34
C GLY A 47 18.47 -7.96 -11.01
N GLU A 48 17.43 -8.16 -10.21
CA GLU A 48 16.46 -7.12 -9.88
C GLU A 48 16.74 -6.41 -8.55
N VAL A 49 17.24 -7.14 -7.56
CA VAL A 49 17.33 -6.62 -6.19
C VAL A 49 18.74 -6.64 -5.60
N TYR A 50 19.69 -7.39 -6.20
CA TYR A 50 21.05 -7.44 -5.71
C TYR A 50 21.89 -6.29 -6.26
N VAL A 51 22.52 -5.54 -5.38
CA VAL A 51 23.41 -4.42 -5.72
C VAL A 51 24.87 -4.83 -5.44
N PRO A 52 25.67 -5.18 -6.48
CA PRO A 52 27.02 -5.71 -6.30
C PRO A 52 27.93 -4.78 -5.49
N ALA A 53 27.86 -3.46 -5.72
CA ALA A 53 28.65 -2.47 -5.00
C ALA A 53 28.32 -2.39 -3.50
N ARG A 54 27.18 -2.90 -3.07
CA ARG A 54 26.72 -2.96 -1.67
C ARG A 54 26.83 -4.37 -1.09
N GLN A 55 27.14 -5.37 -1.91
CA GLN A 55 27.13 -6.79 -1.55
C GLN A 55 25.82 -7.20 -0.83
N GLY A 56 24.68 -6.70 -1.33
CA GLY A 56 23.39 -6.92 -0.72
C GLY A 56 22.27 -6.24 -1.49
N SER A 57 21.05 -6.32 -0.95
CA SER A 57 19.84 -5.72 -1.54
C SER A 57 19.39 -4.50 -0.75
N LEU A 58 18.93 -3.46 -1.45
CA LEU A 58 18.33 -2.30 -0.83
C LEU A 58 16.82 -2.50 -0.66
N GLN A 59 16.27 -1.90 0.38
CA GLN A 59 14.82 -1.94 0.65
C GLN A 59 13.99 -1.40 -0.54
N ALA A 60 14.46 -0.32 -1.18
CA ALA A 60 13.78 0.27 -2.33
C ALA A 60 13.68 -0.72 -3.51
N GLU A 61 14.75 -1.48 -3.79
CA GLU A 61 14.76 -2.50 -4.84
C GLU A 61 13.82 -3.66 -4.50
N MET A 62 13.77 -4.06 -3.23
CA MET A 62 12.84 -5.10 -2.76
C MET A 62 11.37 -4.68 -2.99
N LEU A 63 11.02 -3.44 -2.62
CA LEU A 63 9.69 -2.88 -2.85
C LEU A 63 9.35 -2.77 -4.34
N ALA A 64 10.31 -2.33 -5.16
CA ALA A 64 10.12 -2.22 -6.60
C ALA A 64 9.90 -3.59 -7.26
N ALA A 65 10.67 -4.61 -6.85
CA ALA A 65 10.51 -5.97 -7.36
C ALA A 65 9.11 -6.53 -7.06
N VAL A 66 8.59 -6.35 -5.84
CA VAL A 66 7.21 -6.73 -5.50
C VAL A 66 6.19 -6.03 -6.41
N ARG A 67 6.32 -4.71 -6.61
CA ARG A 67 5.40 -3.97 -7.50
C ARG A 67 5.44 -4.46 -8.95
N ARG A 68 6.60 -4.87 -9.46
CA ARG A 68 6.71 -5.45 -10.82
C ARG A 68 5.92 -6.74 -11.00
N THR A 69 5.65 -7.47 -9.91
CA THR A 69 4.79 -8.67 -9.96
C THR A 69 3.29 -8.36 -9.82
N GLY A 70 2.90 -7.08 -9.74
CA GLY A 70 1.52 -6.67 -9.53
C GLY A 70 1.01 -6.81 -8.10
N HIS A 71 1.91 -7.08 -7.14
CA HIS A 71 1.57 -7.20 -5.72
C HIS A 71 1.86 -5.92 -4.93
N LEU A 72 1.28 -5.82 -3.76
CA LEU A 72 1.45 -4.70 -2.84
C LEU A 72 2.52 -5.03 -1.78
N PRO A 73 3.65 -4.30 -1.76
CA PRO A 73 4.58 -4.37 -0.66
C PRO A 73 4.06 -3.52 0.51
N LEU A 74 3.44 -4.14 1.50
CA LEU A 74 2.93 -3.45 2.68
C LEU A 74 4.02 -3.34 3.75
N ILE A 75 4.42 -2.13 4.07
CA ILE A 75 5.31 -1.85 5.20
C ILE A 75 4.49 -1.88 6.48
N LEU A 76 4.91 -2.72 7.42
CA LEU A 76 4.25 -2.84 8.71
C LEU A 76 4.62 -1.70 9.66
N ALA A 77 3.76 -1.44 10.64
CA ALA A 77 4.12 -0.61 11.79
C ALA A 77 5.37 -1.15 12.48
N PRO A 78 6.27 -0.30 13.00
CA PRO A 78 7.57 -0.71 13.54
C PRO A 78 7.45 -1.31 14.95
N ASP A 79 6.53 -2.23 15.13
CA ASP A 79 6.29 -2.88 16.40
C ASP A 79 6.04 -4.40 16.24
N PHE A 80 6.25 -5.16 17.32
CA PHE A 80 6.17 -6.61 17.30
C PHE A 80 4.73 -7.13 17.14
N SER A 81 3.72 -6.37 17.58
CA SER A 81 2.31 -6.79 17.45
C SER A 81 1.92 -6.85 15.97
N ALA A 82 2.39 -5.91 15.14
CA ALA A 82 2.15 -5.93 13.70
C ALA A 82 2.71 -7.20 13.03
N LEU A 83 3.88 -7.70 13.48
CA LEU A 83 4.40 -8.99 13.01
C LEU A 83 3.49 -10.15 13.44
N VAL A 84 3.02 -10.13 14.68
CA VAL A 84 2.13 -11.18 15.21
C VAL A 84 0.84 -11.23 14.42
N ASP A 85 0.23 -10.07 14.17
CA ASP A 85 -1.06 -9.97 13.48
C ASP A 85 -0.94 -10.42 12.02
N ALA A 86 0.12 -10.03 11.32
CA ALA A 86 0.38 -10.48 9.96
C ALA A 86 0.59 -12.01 9.88
N VAL A 87 1.45 -12.58 10.75
CA VAL A 87 1.71 -14.02 10.76
C VAL A 87 0.47 -14.81 11.16
N ARG A 88 -0.34 -14.30 12.12
CA ARG A 88 -1.62 -14.92 12.52
C ARG A 88 -2.61 -14.97 11.36
N ALA A 89 -2.59 -13.96 10.50
CA ALA A 89 -3.42 -13.90 9.29
C ALA A 89 -2.87 -14.70 8.10
N GLY A 90 -1.78 -15.44 8.29
CA GLY A 90 -1.20 -16.30 7.24
C GLY A 90 -0.13 -15.62 6.37
N TYR A 91 0.29 -14.40 6.69
CA TYR A 91 1.28 -13.65 5.93
C TYR A 91 2.69 -13.82 6.52
N PRO A 92 3.65 -14.43 5.78
CA PRO A 92 5.04 -14.41 6.18
C PRO A 92 5.61 -13.00 6.05
N VAL A 93 6.43 -12.59 7.03
CA VAL A 93 6.93 -11.22 7.10
C VAL A 93 8.42 -11.17 6.79
N LEU A 94 8.78 -10.48 5.71
CA LEU A 94 10.17 -10.19 5.37
C LEU A 94 10.68 -9.06 6.28
N VAL A 95 11.77 -9.33 7.00
CA VAL A 95 12.38 -8.39 7.93
C VAL A 95 13.84 -8.12 7.57
N LEU A 96 14.31 -6.92 7.88
CA LEU A 96 15.73 -6.56 7.79
C LEU A 96 16.31 -6.54 9.21
N GLN A 97 17.42 -7.25 9.43
CA GLN A 97 18.15 -7.26 10.68
C GLN A 97 19.58 -6.74 10.47
N ASN A 98 20.16 -6.12 11.49
CA ASN A 98 21.60 -5.93 11.53
C ASN A 98 22.21 -6.90 12.54
N LEU A 99 22.85 -7.95 12.05
CA LEU A 99 23.48 -9.00 12.85
C LEU A 99 24.84 -8.58 13.39
N GLY A 100 25.43 -7.50 12.86
CA GLY A 100 26.70 -6.93 13.31
C GLY A 100 26.52 -5.90 14.43
N VAL A 101 27.49 -5.00 14.53
CA VAL A 101 27.47 -3.85 15.47
C VAL A 101 27.26 -2.53 14.72
N SER A 102 26.98 -1.44 15.43
CA SER A 102 26.61 -0.16 14.81
C SER A 102 27.70 0.39 13.87
N TRP A 103 28.98 0.21 14.21
CA TRP A 103 30.12 0.67 13.37
C TRP A 103 30.59 -0.36 12.32
N TRP A 104 30.08 -1.62 12.39
CA TRP A 104 30.34 -2.69 11.41
C TRP A 104 29.04 -3.45 11.15
N PRO A 105 28.10 -2.86 10.40
CA PRO A 105 26.80 -3.46 10.17
C PRO A 105 26.90 -4.69 9.27
N GLN A 106 26.16 -5.74 9.64
CA GLN A 106 25.95 -6.93 8.82
C GLN A 106 24.45 -7.06 8.53
N TRP A 107 24.02 -6.43 7.46
CA TRP A 107 22.63 -6.44 7.05
C TRP A 107 22.19 -7.81 6.56
N HIS A 108 21.06 -8.28 7.04
CA HIS A 108 20.55 -9.60 6.73
C HIS A 108 19.03 -9.57 6.62
N TYR A 109 18.52 -10.09 5.49
CA TYR A 109 17.09 -10.34 5.30
C TYR A 109 16.73 -11.73 5.78
N ALA A 110 15.63 -11.84 6.53
CA ALA A 110 15.03 -13.08 6.97
C ALA A 110 13.51 -13.00 6.83
N VAL A 111 12.83 -14.14 6.84
CA VAL A 111 11.37 -14.19 6.81
C VAL A 111 10.85 -14.76 8.11
N VAL A 112 10.06 -13.97 8.85
CA VAL A 112 9.34 -14.43 10.04
C VAL A 112 8.16 -15.27 9.58
N VAL A 113 8.12 -16.51 10.03
CA VAL A 113 7.06 -17.47 9.71
C VAL A 113 6.34 -17.99 10.94
N GLY A 114 6.80 -17.62 12.13
CA GLY A 114 6.13 -18.09 13.35
C GLY A 114 6.71 -17.55 14.65
N MET A 115 6.04 -17.90 15.73
CA MET A 115 6.37 -17.50 17.09
C MET A 115 6.00 -18.58 18.08
N ASP A 116 6.92 -18.86 19.02
CA ASP A 116 6.71 -19.76 20.16
C ASP A 116 6.66 -18.94 21.45
N PRO A 117 5.46 -18.65 21.99
CA PRO A 117 5.32 -17.82 23.19
C PRO A 117 5.89 -18.52 24.44
N ALA A 118 5.80 -19.85 24.52
CA ALA A 118 6.29 -20.61 25.69
C ALA A 118 7.81 -20.54 25.81
N ARG A 119 8.53 -20.55 24.67
CA ARG A 119 9.98 -20.43 24.61
C ARG A 119 10.48 -19.01 24.38
N GLN A 120 9.56 -18.06 24.13
CA GLN A 120 9.88 -16.69 23.74
C GLN A 120 10.82 -16.63 22.51
N GLN A 121 10.47 -17.36 21.46
CA GLN A 121 11.26 -17.48 20.24
C GLN A 121 10.45 -17.09 19.02
N VAL A 122 11.15 -16.51 18.05
CA VAL A 122 10.64 -16.24 16.69
C VAL A 122 11.16 -17.34 15.77
N VAL A 123 10.31 -17.83 14.88
CA VAL A 123 10.65 -18.84 13.85
C VAL A 123 10.92 -18.13 12.54
N LEU A 124 12.09 -18.35 11.97
CA LEU A 124 12.56 -17.68 10.75
C LEU A 124 12.90 -18.69 9.64
N ARG A 125 12.70 -18.26 8.39
CA ARG A 125 13.43 -18.76 7.23
C ARG A 125 14.66 -17.87 7.07
N SER A 126 15.86 -18.38 7.27
CA SER A 126 17.07 -17.52 7.33
C SER A 126 18.34 -18.29 7.03
N GLY A 127 19.18 -17.78 6.14
CA GLY A 127 20.42 -18.40 5.76
C GLY A 127 20.22 -19.77 5.12
N ILE A 128 20.87 -20.77 5.67
CA ILE A 128 20.73 -22.17 5.26
C ILE A 128 19.75 -22.95 6.17
N GLU A 129 19.12 -22.27 7.11
CA GLU A 129 18.22 -22.87 8.09
C GLU A 129 16.77 -22.62 7.72
N GLN A 130 16.06 -23.68 7.31
CA GLN A 130 14.63 -23.62 6.99
C GLN A 130 13.80 -23.24 8.22
N ARG A 131 14.20 -23.64 9.41
CA ARG A 131 13.51 -23.36 10.67
C ARG A 131 14.49 -22.88 11.72
N LYS A 132 14.90 -21.61 11.59
CA LYS A 132 15.79 -20.97 12.56
C LYS A 132 14.99 -20.43 13.73
N LEU A 133 15.38 -20.83 14.95
CA LEU A 133 14.81 -20.32 16.18
C LEU A 133 15.70 -19.20 16.73
N GLN A 134 15.13 -18.03 16.93
CA GLN A 134 15.82 -16.88 17.50
C GLN A 134 15.07 -16.39 18.74
N SER A 135 15.78 -16.20 19.88
CA SER A 135 15.14 -15.62 21.06
C SER A 135 14.59 -14.22 20.75
N ILE A 136 13.44 -13.88 21.32
CA ILE A 136 12.82 -12.56 21.11
C ILE A 136 13.76 -11.42 21.47
N ARG A 137 14.56 -11.56 22.53
CA ARG A 137 15.51 -10.55 22.94
C ARG A 137 16.55 -10.28 21.85
N SER A 138 17.11 -11.34 21.25
CA SER A 138 18.07 -11.22 20.15
C SER A 138 17.41 -10.68 18.89
N PHE A 139 16.22 -11.17 18.55
CA PHE A 139 15.46 -10.71 17.40
C PHE A 139 15.17 -9.20 17.48
N MET A 140 14.55 -8.75 18.57
CA MET A 140 14.22 -7.34 18.77
C MET A 140 15.46 -6.43 18.73
N HIS A 141 16.58 -6.90 19.30
CA HIS A 141 17.82 -6.15 19.30
C HIS A 141 18.43 -5.98 17.88
N THR A 142 18.42 -7.02 17.06
CA THR A 142 18.93 -6.96 15.68
C THR A 142 17.97 -6.26 14.74
N TRP A 143 16.66 -6.41 14.94
CA TRP A 143 15.62 -5.77 14.15
C TRP A 143 15.49 -4.27 14.45
N ALA A 144 15.64 -3.85 15.72
CA ALA A 144 15.65 -2.44 16.09
C ALA A 144 16.70 -1.61 15.35
N ARG A 145 17.84 -2.23 15.01
CA ARG A 145 18.93 -1.56 14.26
C ARG A 145 18.59 -1.22 12.82
N SER A 146 17.54 -1.84 12.26
CA SER A 146 16.97 -1.52 10.95
C SER A 146 15.72 -0.62 11.08
N GLN A 147 15.53 0.06 12.21
CA GLN A 147 14.31 0.83 12.52
C GLN A 147 13.04 -0.01 12.44
N HIS A 148 13.16 -1.30 12.82
CA HIS A 148 12.06 -2.28 12.77
C HIS A 148 11.44 -2.44 11.37
N TRP A 149 12.25 -2.34 10.31
CA TRP A 149 11.74 -2.50 8.96
C TRP A 149 11.20 -3.91 8.74
N ALA A 150 9.96 -3.97 8.29
CA ALA A 150 9.24 -5.20 7.97
C ALA A 150 8.29 -4.98 6.80
N MET A 151 8.15 -5.98 5.93
CA MET A 151 7.32 -5.95 4.73
C MET A 151 6.55 -7.26 4.57
N VAL A 152 5.29 -7.13 4.17
CA VAL A 152 4.45 -8.24 3.70
C VAL A 152 4.16 -8.04 2.22
N VAL A 153 4.01 -9.13 1.48
CA VAL A 153 3.52 -9.12 0.09
C VAL A 153 2.03 -9.48 0.11
N ALA A 154 1.18 -8.55 -0.33
CA ALA A 154 -0.26 -8.75 -0.41
C ALA A 154 -0.76 -8.73 -1.85
N GLN A 155 -1.82 -9.48 -2.13
CA GLN A 155 -2.54 -9.42 -3.41
C GLN A 155 -3.41 -8.14 -3.45
N PRO A 156 -3.61 -7.52 -4.63
CA PRO A 156 -4.35 -6.26 -4.74
C PRO A 156 -5.86 -6.41 -4.50
N ASN A 157 -6.40 -7.62 -4.65
CA ASN A 157 -7.82 -7.93 -4.58
C ASN A 157 -8.33 -8.34 -3.19
N VAL A 158 -7.48 -8.34 -2.16
CA VAL A 158 -7.87 -8.71 -0.79
C VAL A 158 -7.17 -7.81 0.22
N VAL A 159 -7.93 -6.98 0.93
CA VAL A 159 -7.40 -6.18 2.04
C VAL A 159 -7.39 -7.05 3.30
N PRO A 160 -6.21 -7.33 3.90
CA PRO A 160 -6.17 -8.05 5.17
C PRO A 160 -6.78 -7.22 6.31
N ASP A 161 -7.50 -7.86 7.24
CA ASP A 161 -8.15 -7.17 8.38
C ASP A 161 -7.16 -6.40 9.28
N TRP A 162 -5.90 -6.83 9.33
CA TRP A 162 -4.83 -6.17 10.07
C TRP A 162 -4.19 -5.00 9.31
N ALA A 163 -4.50 -4.81 8.02
CA ALA A 163 -3.84 -3.80 7.21
C ALA A 163 -4.24 -2.39 7.66
N GLU A 164 -3.25 -1.53 7.83
CA GLU A 164 -3.49 -0.11 8.06
C GLU A 164 -3.90 0.58 6.75
N MET A 165 -5.01 1.31 6.76
CA MET A 165 -5.54 2.02 5.59
C MET A 165 -4.47 2.87 4.89
N LYS A 166 -3.68 3.62 5.64
CA LYS A 166 -2.64 4.48 5.06
C LYS A 166 -1.56 3.67 4.34
N SER A 167 -1.10 2.57 4.94
CA SER A 167 -0.08 1.69 4.35
C SER A 167 -0.60 1.05 3.06
N TRP A 168 -1.84 0.57 3.06
CA TRP A 168 -2.49 0.02 1.87
C TRP A 168 -2.61 1.03 0.74
N LEU A 169 -3.18 2.21 1.03
CA LEU A 169 -3.39 3.25 0.02
C LEU A 169 -2.07 3.77 -0.58
N MET A 170 -1.03 3.91 0.25
CA MET A 170 0.31 4.28 -0.24
C MET A 170 0.89 3.19 -1.16
N ALA A 171 0.73 1.92 -0.81
CA ALA A 171 1.21 0.81 -1.63
C ALA A 171 0.43 0.72 -2.96
N ALA A 172 -0.90 0.88 -2.93
CA ALA A 172 -1.75 0.90 -4.11
C ALA A 172 -1.39 2.06 -5.06
N GLN A 173 -1.21 3.26 -4.54
CA GLN A 173 -0.80 4.42 -5.34
C GLN A 173 0.59 4.21 -5.95
N ALA A 174 1.56 3.73 -5.16
CA ALA A 174 2.90 3.44 -5.65
C ALA A 174 2.90 2.34 -6.73
N LEU A 175 1.98 1.40 -6.67
CA LEU A 175 1.79 0.38 -7.71
C LEU A 175 1.25 1.00 -9.00
N VAL A 176 0.26 1.90 -8.93
CA VAL A 176 -0.22 2.70 -10.09
C VAL A 176 0.94 3.47 -10.73
N ASP A 177 1.70 4.21 -9.91
CA ASP A 177 2.78 5.10 -10.38
C ASP A 177 3.97 4.33 -11.00
N SER A 178 4.15 3.07 -10.62
CA SER A 178 5.21 2.19 -11.16
C SER A 178 4.81 1.38 -12.40
N GLY A 179 3.63 1.63 -12.96
CA GLY A 179 3.13 0.97 -14.17
C GLY A 179 2.19 -0.23 -13.92
N GLY A 180 1.98 -0.64 -12.69
CA GLY A 180 0.98 -1.66 -12.30
C GLY A 180 -0.44 -1.10 -12.22
N ALA A 181 -0.87 -0.40 -13.26
CA ALA A 181 -2.05 0.46 -13.27
C ALA A 181 -3.36 -0.27 -12.96
N ASP A 182 -3.54 -1.49 -13.46
CA ASP A 182 -4.77 -2.27 -13.25
C ASP A 182 -4.81 -2.84 -11.83
N ALA A 183 -3.74 -3.49 -11.37
CA ALA A 183 -3.63 -4.02 -10.03
C ALA A 183 -3.70 -2.91 -8.95
N GLY A 184 -3.09 -1.74 -9.21
CA GLY A 184 -3.20 -0.60 -8.32
C GLY A 184 -4.62 -0.02 -8.28
N THR A 185 -5.36 -0.03 -9.40
CA THR A 185 -6.78 0.37 -9.44
C THR A 185 -7.64 -0.59 -8.64
N GLU A 186 -7.44 -1.91 -8.83
CA GLU A 186 -8.11 -2.96 -8.06
C GLU A 186 -7.88 -2.78 -6.55
N ALA A 187 -6.64 -2.52 -6.14
CA ALA A 187 -6.32 -2.26 -4.75
C ALA A 187 -7.02 -1.01 -4.16
N LEU A 188 -7.21 0.05 -4.96
CA LEU A 188 -7.98 1.23 -4.56
C LEU A 188 -9.48 0.93 -4.48
N GLU A 189 -10.02 0.09 -5.36
CA GLU A 189 -11.41 -0.38 -5.31
C GLU A 189 -11.65 -1.19 -4.04
N MET A 190 -10.80 -2.17 -3.75
CA MET A 190 -10.85 -2.94 -2.50
C MET A 190 -10.74 -2.07 -1.26
N ALA A 191 -9.88 -1.04 -1.27
CA ALA A 191 -9.78 -0.09 -0.17
C ALA A 191 -11.09 0.66 0.08
N SER A 192 -11.78 1.09 -0.98
CA SER A 192 -13.06 1.81 -0.86
C SER A 192 -14.19 0.93 -0.34
N GLU A 193 -14.12 -0.38 -0.58
CA GLU A 193 -15.06 -1.38 -0.07
C GLU A 193 -14.75 -1.77 1.39
N HIS A 194 -13.48 -1.89 1.73
CA HIS A 194 -13.04 -2.28 3.08
C HIS A 194 -13.20 -1.14 4.10
N TRP A 195 -12.96 0.11 3.68
CA TRP A 195 -13.12 1.33 4.50
C TRP A 195 -14.18 2.27 3.92
N PRO A 196 -15.45 1.84 3.78
CA PRO A 196 -16.49 2.58 3.06
C PRO A 196 -16.85 3.92 3.71
N ASP A 197 -16.58 4.08 5.01
CA ASP A 197 -16.87 5.28 5.77
C ASP A 197 -15.71 6.29 5.81
N GLN A 198 -14.59 5.96 5.18
CA GLN A 198 -13.43 6.84 5.08
C GLN A 198 -13.44 7.57 3.73
N ALA A 199 -13.18 8.89 3.74
CA ALA A 199 -13.18 9.69 2.52
C ALA A 199 -11.97 9.41 1.60
N LEU A 200 -10.81 9.12 2.19
CA LEU A 200 -9.55 9.03 1.44
C LEU A 200 -9.52 7.90 0.41
N PRO A 201 -9.98 6.67 0.67
CA PRO A 201 -10.07 5.63 -0.36
C PRO A 201 -10.91 6.07 -1.57
N TRP A 202 -12.08 6.67 -1.33
CA TRP A 202 -12.95 7.18 -2.39
C TRP A 202 -12.31 8.32 -3.19
N LEU A 203 -11.58 9.22 -2.52
CA LEU A 203 -10.87 10.32 -3.17
C LEU A 203 -9.79 9.79 -4.12
N LEU A 204 -8.97 8.85 -3.66
CA LEU A 204 -7.91 8.26 -4.49
C LEU A 204 -8.46 7.43 -5.65
N LEU A 205 -9.52 6.66 -5.41
CA LEU A 205 -10.23 5.93 -6.45
C LEU A 205 -10.84 6.88 -7.49
N GLY A 206 -11.44 7.99 -7.05
CA GLY A 206 -11.95 9.04 -7.94
C GLY A 206 -10.87 9.64 -8.82
N ASN A 207 -9.71 9.98 -8.25
CA ASN A 207 -8.55 10.48 -9.01
C ASN A 207 -8.10 9.46 -10.05
N ARG A 208 -8.05 8.19 -9.69
CA ARG A 208 -7.66 7.13 -10.62
C ARG A 208 -8.64 6.95 -11.76
N ARG A 209 -9.94 6.91 -11.47
CA ARG A 209 -11.01 6.82 -12.49
C ARG A 209 -11.03 8.03 -13.41
N TYR A 210 -10.76 9.23 -12.89
CA TYR A 210 -10.62 10.45 -13.69
C TYR A 210 -9.45 10.34 -14.69
N GLN A 211 -8.28 9.92 -14.23
CA GLN A 211 -7.11 9.69 -15.10
C GLN A 211 -7.37 8.65 -16.20
N GLN A 212 -8.25 7.69 -15.95
CA GLN A 212 -8.70 6.68 -16.93
C GLN A 212 -9.77 7.21 -17.92
N GLY A 213 -10.24 8.45 -17.79
CA GLY A 213 -11.36 9.00 -18.56
C GLY A 213 -12.73 8.39 -18.17
N ARG A 214 -12.82 7.66 -17.06
CA ARG A 214 -14.05 7.06 -16.52
C ARG A 214 -14.82 8.08 -15.69
N TRP A 215 -15.23 9.16 -16.34
CA TRP A 215 -15.70 10.37 -15.63
C TRP A 215 -16.94 10.13 -14.78
N ALA A 216 -17.94 9.35 -15.24
CA ALA A 216 -19.11 9.06 -14.41
C ALA A 216 -18.77 8.28 -13.13
N ALA A 217 -17.85 7.29 -13.23
CA ALA A 217 -17.37 6.55 -12.10
C ALA A 217 -16.48 7.41 -11.17
N ALA A 218 -15.72 8.35 -11.72
CA ALA A 218 -14.96 9.32 -10.94
C ALA A 218 -15.89 10.26 -10.15
N ALA A 219 -16.97 10.75 -10.78
CA ALA A 219 -17.96 11.59 -10.12
C ALA A 219 -18.63 10.87 -8.93
N ASP A 220 -19.00 9.59 -9.08
CA ASP A 220 -19.54 8.78 -7.98
C ASP A 220 -18.53 8.67 -6.82
N ALA A 221 -17.29 8.34 -7.13
CA ALA A 221 -16.26 8.20 -6.10
C ALA A 221 -15.97 9.53 -5.37
N PHE A 222 -15.85 10.65 -6.08
CA PHE A 222 -15.65 11.96 -5.44
C PHE A 222 -16.87 12.40 -4.63
N HIS A 223 -18.08 12.10 -5.10
CA HIS A 223 -19.29 12.37 -4.34
C HIS A 223 -19.33 11.57 -3.03
N ARG A 224 -18.96 10.29 -3.07
CA ARG A 224 -18.82 9.47 -1.85
C ARG A 224 -17.75 10.04 -0.91
N ALA A 225 -16.60 10.46 -1.44
CA ALA A 225 -15.58 11.13 -0.63
C ALA A 225 -16.11 12.40 0.04
N GLN A 226 -16.85 13.25 -0.70
CA GLN A 226 -17.47 14.47 -0.15
C GLN A 226 -18.52 14.17 0.92
N LEU A 227 -19.28 13.10 0.78
CA LEU A 227 -20.27 12.68 1.79
C LEU A 227 -19.61 12.22 3.10
N ARG A 228 -18.42 11.60 3.02
CA ARG A 228 -17.66 11.12 4.19
C ARG A 228 -16.84 12.22 4.85
N ASP A 229 -16.38 13.19 4.07
CA ASP A 229 -15.72 14.41 4.57
C ASP A 229 -16.28 15.64 3.85
N PRO A 230 -17.38 16.23 4.35
CA PRO A 230 -17.97 17.44 3.78
C PRO A 230 -17.03 18.66 3.81
N GLY A 231 -16.00 18.62 4.66
CA GLY A 231 -14.96 19.65 4.75
C GLY A 231 -13.84 19.49 3.73
N SER A 232 -13.82 18.41 2.96
CA SER A 232 -12.77 18.13 1.98
C SER A 232 -12.90 19.03 0.75
N VAL A 233 -12.10 20.10 0.73
CA VAL A 233 -11.99 20.97 -0.45
C VAL A 233 -11.53 20.18 -1.69
N ALA A 234 -10.62 19.21 -1.50
CA ALA A 234 -10.13 18.38 -2.60
C ALA A 234 -11.24 17.52 -3.22
N ALA A 235 -12.06 16.84 -2.39
CA ALA A 235 -13.17 16.03 -2.88
C ALA A 235 -14.19 16.88 -3.65
N SER A 236 -14.58 18.03 -3.10
CA SER A 236 -15.54 18.94 -3.72
C SER A 236 -15.02 19.56 -5.00
N ASN A 237 -13.76 19.99 -5.04
CA ASN A 237 -13.13 20.55 -6.25
C ASN A 237 -13.01 19.50 -7.36
N ASN A 238 -12.54 18.28 -7.02
CA ASN A 238 -12.39 17.21 -7.99
C ASN A 238 -13.74 16.73 -8.53
N LEU A 239 -14.78 16.72 -7.68
CA LEU A 239 -16.14 16.47 -8.10
C LEU A 239 -16.59 17.55 -9.11
N ALA A 240 -16.35 18.84 -8.83
CA ALA A 240 -16.70 19.92 -9.74
C ALA A 240 -15.98 19.79 -11.09
N SER A 241 -14.68 19.49 -11.08
CA SER A 241 -13.89 19.30 -12.30
C SER A 241 -14.47 18.19 -13.18
N VAL A 242 -14.80 17.03 -12.60
CA VAL A 242 -15.36 15.93 -13.39
C VAL A 242 -16.79 16.22 -13.87
N LEU A 243 -17.57 16.98 -13.11
CA LEU A 243 -18.92 17.40 -13.51
C LEU A 243 -18.88 18.38 -14.69
N ILE A 244 -17.84 19.22 -14.80
CA ILE A 244 -17.60 20.08 -15.96
C ILE A 244 -17.35 19.22 -17.21
N GLU A 245 -16.50 18.19 -17.12
CA GLU A 245 -16.24 17.25 -18.22
C GLU A 245 -17.49 16.47 -18.65
N LEU A 246 -18.38 16.20 -17.72
CA LEU A 246 -19.67 15.54 -17.98
C LEU A 246 -20.74 16.48 -18.56
N GLY A 247 -20.47 17.78 -18.64
CA GLY A 247 -21.44 18.78 -19.09
C GLY A 247 -22.54 19.08 -18.09
N CYS A 248 -22.25 19.00 -16.78
CA CYS A 248 -23.20 19.19 -15.68
C CYS A 248 -22.87 20.47 -14.86
N PRO A 249 -23.02 21.68 -15.43
CA PRO A 249 -22.51 22.92 -14.83
C PRO A 249 -23.25 23.34 -13.55
N GLU A 250 -24.50 22.95 -13.36
CA GLU A 250 -25.28 23.25 -12.14
C GLU A 250 -24.73 22.47 -10.95
N GLN A 251 -24.52 21.16 -11.10
CA GLN A 251 -23.95 20.30 -10.07
C GLN A 251 -22.46 20.67 -9.79
N ALA A 252 -21.71 21.08 -10.82
CA ALA A 252 -20.36 21.57 -10.62
C ALA A 252 -20.33 22.86 -9.78
N THR A 253 -21.31 23.76 -9.95
CA THR A 253 -21.45 24.97 -9.13
C THR A 253 -21.71 24.61 -7.68
N GLU A 254 -22.67 23.70 -7.42
CA GLU A 254 -22.99 23.25 -6.07
C GLU A 254 -21.78 22.64 -5.37
N ALA A 255 -20.99 21.81 -6.08
CA ALA A 255 -19.79 21.23 -5.53
C ALA A 255 -18.73 22.29 -5.19
N LEU A 256 -18.53 23.32 -6.04
CA LEU A 256 -17.62 24.42 -5.78
C LEU A 256 -18.07 25.32 -4.61
N ASP A 257 -19.36 25.55 -4.45
CA ASP A 257 -19.91 26.33 -3.36
C ASP A 257 -19.71 25.63 -2.01
N LYS A 258 -19.87 24.32 -1.95
CA LYS A 258 -19.51 23.50 -0.81
C LYS A 258 -18.01 23.62 -0.47
N ALA A 259 -17.14 23.53 -1.47
CA ALA A 259 -15.70 23.71 -1.29
C ALA A 259 -15.36 25.11 -0.75
N ALA A 260 -16.01 26.14 -1.22
CA ALA A 260 -15.77 27.54 -0.81
C ALA A 260 -16.27 27.87 0.58
N SER A 261 -17.25 27.15 1.10
CA SER A 261 -17.77 27.32 2.47
C SER A 261 -16.76 26.89 3.53
N VAL A 262 -15.74 26.12 3.15
CA VAL A 262 -14.65 25.69 4.04
C VAL A 262 -13.53 26.73 3.99
N SER A 263 -12.98 27.09 5.16
CA SER A 263 -11.85 28.02 5.24
C SER A 263 -10.61 27.44 4.55
N ALA A 264 -10.36 27.85 3.31
CA ALA A 264 -9.27 27.31 2.48
C ALA A 264 -7.97 28.11 2.66
N THR A 265 -6.84 27.41 2.58
CA THR A 265 -5.52 28.04 2.47
C THR A 265 -5.37 28.75 1.11
N ASN A 266 -4.44 29.71 1.00
CA ASN A 266 -4.20 30.45 -0.25
C ASN A 266 -3.96 29.54 -1.47
N SER A 267 -3.34 28.38 -1.30
CA SER A 267 -3.12 27.41 -2.38
C SER A 267 -4.41 26.74 -2.84
N LEU A 268 -5.27 26.35 -1.90
CA LEU A 268 -6.58 25.74 -2.22
C LEU A 268 -7.53 26.76 -2.83
N THR A 269 -7.51 28.02 -2.39
CA THR A 269 -8.28 29.11 -3.00
C THR A 269 -7.94 29.26 -4.49
N ARG A 270 -6.66 29.24 -4.85
CA ARG A 270 -6.22 29.32 -6.26
C ARG A 270 -6.74 28.16 -7.09
N VAL A 271 -6.71 26.93 -6.56
CA VAL A 271 -7.25 25.74 -7.27
C VAL A 271 -8.76 25.90 -7.52
N LEU A 272 -9.50 26.35 -6.51
CA LEU A 272 -10.95 26.60 -6.65
C LEU A 272 -11.25 27.69 -7.68
N GLU A 273 -10.46 28.77 -7.73
CA GLU A 273 -10.60 29.84 -8.73
C GLU A 273 -10.35 29.30 -10.14
N GLN A 274 -9.32 28.50 -10.32
CA GLN A 274 -9.03 27.87 -11.60
C GLN A 274 -10.23 27.00 -12.11
N THR A 275 -10.77 26.16 -11.22
CA THR A 275 -11.94 25.32 -11.58
C THR A 275 -13.18 26.16 -11.86
N ARG A 276 -13.37 27.30 -11.15
CA ARG A 276 -14.45 28.24 -11.47
C ARG A 276 -14.28 28.90 -12.85
N ASP A 277 -13.03 29.18 -13.24
CA ASP A 277 -12.75 29.71 -14.59
C ASP A 277 -13.04 28.67 -15.67
N GLU A 278 -12.73 27.41 -15.42
CA GLU A 278 -13.08 26.31 -16.31
C GLU A 278 -14.60 26.17 -16.45
N LEU A 279 -15.33 26.24 -15.36
CA LEU A 279 -16.80 26.23 -15.36
C LEU A 279 -17.39 27.40 -16.17
N ARG A 280 -16.85 28.62 -16.00
CA ARG A 280 -17.29 29.79 -16.78
C ARG A 280 -17.07 29.60 -18.28
N ARG A 281 -15.92 29.06 -18.68
CA ARG A 281 -15.61 28.73 -20.08
C ARG A 281 -16.53 27.66 -20.64
N ALA A 282 -16.80 26.61 -19.90
CA ALA A 282 -17.72 25.55 -20.31
C ALA A 282 -19.15 26.06 -20.54
N ARG A 283 -19.65 26.95 -19.66
CA ARG A 283 -20.97 27.61 -19.83
C ARG A 283 -21.02 28.50 -21.07
N SER A 284 -19.93 29.19 -21.39
CA SER A 284 -19.86 30.07 -22.57
C SER A 284 -19.78 29.32 -23.89
N ALA A 285 -19.28 28.08 -23.86
CA ALA A 285 -19.17 27.21 -25.04
C ALA A 285 -20.51 26.59 -25.52
N GLY A 286 -21.57 26.75 -24.75
CA GLY A 286 -22.91 26.24 -25.04
C GLY A 286 -23.27 24.98 -24.25
N ALA A 287 -24.56 24.76 -23.99
CA ALA A 287 -25.06 23.67 -23.20
C ALA A 287 -24.84 22.32 -23.90
N VAL A 288 -23.94 21.50 -23.36
CA VAL A 288 -23.86 20.07 -23.64
C VAL A 288 -24.79 19.35 -22.66
N PRO A 289 -25.62 18.37 -23.08
CA PRO A 289 -26.47 17.64 -22.17
C PRO A 289 -25.63 16.97 -21.08
N CYS A 290 -26.04 17.12 -19.82
CA CYS A 290 -25.38 16.45 -18.69
C CYS A 290 -25.39 14.92 -18.89
N ARG A 291 -24.21 14.30 -18.88
CA ARG A 291 -24.01 12.87 -19.16
C ARG A 291 -23.94 12.02 -17.88
N LEU A 292 -24.33 12.57 -16.74
CA LEU A 292 -24.61 11.75 -15.58
C LEU A 292 -25.90 10.99 -15.87
N SER A 293 -25.82 9.65 -15.98
CA SER A 293 -27.02 8.83 -15.84
C SER A 293 -27.56 9.05 -14.44
N THR A 294 -28.77 9.60 -14.32
CA THR A 294 -29.52 9.54 -13.08
C THR A 294 -29.55 8.08 -12.63
N PRO A 295 -29.14 7.76 -11.39
CA PRO A 295 -29.39 6.42 -10.86
C PRO A 295 -30.90 6.19 -10.94
N GLY A 296 -31.30 5.09 -11.57
CA GLY A 296 -32.63 4.77 -12.07
C GLY A 296 -33.75 5.22 -11.14
N SER A 297 -34.70 5.94 -11.78
CA SER A 297 -36.07 6.07 -11.35
C SER A 297 -36.78 4.71 -11.32
#